data_6abbcdb71e40f6fed69a04960c75fe32
#
_entry.id   6abbcdb71e40f6fed69a04960c75fe32
#
_cell.length_a   1.000
_cell.length_b   1.000
_cell.length_c   1.000
_cell.angle_alpha   90.00
_cell.angle_beta   90.00
_cell.angle_gamma   90.00
#
_symmetry.space_group_name_H-M   'P 1'
#
loop_
_entity.id
_entity.type
_entity.pdbx_description
1 polymer ?
#
loop_
_entity_poly.entity_id
_entity_poly.type
_entity_poly.pdbx_seq_one_letter_code
_entity_poly.pdbx_strand_id
1 'polypeptide(L)'
;MKKLLTVALISGLAWPAAAQTKPNLRLKHELDSLYEVDQRYRDMLFSLRLNRNPDSLAAALGVSKEELNSAIMGRMIRSDATNLPRVQAILKQYGYPGKSLVGAPTNEAAWHVIQHTPALIPQYLPMMKTAAETGELPFRLYATMLDRQLMFENKEQVYGTQARNDNNNKLFIWPIQNPAQVNQRRKQAGFTTTVEQNAARLGASYKVLTLEDVATMPK
;
A
#
# COMPACT_ATOMS: atom_id res chain seq x y z
N MET A 1 -3.40 -4.33 -73.16
CA MET A 1 -2.75 -4.24 -71.82
C MET A 1 -3.84 -4.19 -70.79
N LYS A 2 -4.12 -5.34 -70.12
CA LYS A 2 -5.15 -5.46 -69.05
C LYS A 2 -4.45 -5.28 -67.71
N LYS A 3 -4.82 -4.24 -66.94
CA LYS A 3 -4.35 -4.02 -65.57
C LYS A 3 -5.18 -4.87 -64.61
N LEU A 4 -4.56 -5.83 -63.94
CA LEU A 4 -5.17 -6.53 -62.78
C LEU A 4 -5.06 -5.61 -61.55
N LEU A 5 -6.22 -5.30 -60.98
CA LEU A 5 -6.30 -4.74 -59.59
C LEU A 5 -6.29 -5.89 -58.60
N THR A 6 -5.26 -5.94 -57.76
CA THR A 6 -5.18 -6.86 -56.62
C THR A 6 -5.84 -6.18 -55.43
N VAL A 7 -7.01 -6.69 -55.01
CA VAL A 7 -7.66 -6.24 -53.78
C VAL A 7 -7.07 -7.05 -52.62
N ALA A 8 -6.34 -6.40 -51.71
CA ALA A 8 -5.86 -7.00 -50.48
C ALA A 8 -6.98 -7.00 -49.43
N LEU A 9 -7.48 -8.18 -49.09
CA LEU A 9 -8.38 -8.38 -47.95
C LEU A 9 -7.57 -8.25 -46.66
N ILE A 10 -7.79 -7.19 -45.92
CA ILE A 10 -7.29 -7.04 -44.54
C ILE A 10 -8.26 -7.77 -43.61
N SER A 11 -7.91 -8.99 -43.20
CA SER A 11 -8.63 -9.73 -42.17
C SER A 11 -8.30 -9.13 -40.80
N GLY A 12 -9.17 -8.25 -40.32
CA GLY A 12 -9.12 -7.74 -38.95
C GLY A 12 -9.30 -8.87 -37.94
N LEU A 13 -8.23 -9.26 -37.27
CA LEU A 13 -8.31 -10.13 -36.10
C LEU A 13 -9.05 -9.34 -35.01
N ALA A 14 -10.32 -9.62 -34.81
CA ALA A 14 -11.08 -9.15 -33.66
C ALA A 14 -10.50 -9.83 -32.42
N TRP A 15 -9.82 -9.07 -31.56
CA TRP A 15 -9.42 -9.50 -30.23
C TRP A 15 -10.71 -9.79 -29.46
N PRO A 16 -10.82 -10.95 -28.78
CA PRO A 16 -12.00 -11.22 -27.96
C PRO A 16 -12.04 -10.14 -26.86
N ALA A 17 -13.11 -9.35 -26.83
CA ALA A 17 -13.39 -8.45 -25.72
C ALA A 17 -13.45 -9.32 -24.46
N ALA A 18 -12.55 -9.07 -23.52
CA ALA A 18 -12.57 -9.72 -22.21
C ALA A 18 -13.99 -9.55 -21.65
N ALA A 19 -14.67 -10.67 -21.40
CA ALA A 19 -16.00 -10.65 -20.85
C ALA A 19 -15.94 -9.89 -19.53
N GLN A 20 -16.64 -8.75 -19.47
CA GLN A 20 -16.71 -7.92 -18.28
C GLN A 20 -17.40 -8.73 -17.18
N THR A 21 -16.62 -9.34 -16.30
CA THR A 21 -17.16 -10.12 -15.16
C THR A 21 -17.95 -9.16 -14.28
N LYS A 22 -19.20 -9.53 -13.96
CA LYS A 22 -20.02 -8.73 -13.05
C LYS A 22 -19.30 -8.62 -11.70
N PRO A 23 -19.21 -7.42 -11.10
CA PRO A 23 -18.59 -7.26 -9.79
C PRO A 23 -19.20 -8.20 -8.75
N ASN A 24 -18.36 -8.80 -7.92
CA ASN A 24 -18.82 -9.64 -6.80
C ASN A 24 -19.21 -8.72 -5.62
N LEU A 25 -20.48 -8.33 -5.58
CA LEU A 25 -21.00 -7.39 -4.57
C LEU A 25 -20.86 -7.93 -3.14
N ARG A 26 -21.03 -9.24 -2.92
CA ARG A 26 -20.86 -9.85 -1.60
C ARG A 26 -19.41 -9.71 -1.11
N LEU A 27 -18.45 -10.04 -1.96
CA LEU A 27 -17.03 -9.90 -1.66
C LEU A 27 -16.65 -8.41 -1.46
N LYS A 28 -17.22 -7.52 -2.29
CA LYS A 28 -17.04 -6.08 -2.13
C LYS A 28 -17.46 -5.61 -0.74
N HIS A 29 -18.68 -5.93 -0.30
CA HIS A 29 -19.17 -5.54 1.03
C HIS A 29 -18.30 -6.11 2.17
N GLU A 30 -17.84 -7.34 2.02
CA GLU A 30 -16.94 -7.95 2.99
C GLU A 30 -15.61 -7.20 3.08
N LEU A 31 -14.99 -6.89 1.96
CA LEU A 31 -13.73 -6.13 1.91
C LEU A 31 -13.87 -4.70 2.40
N ASP A 32 -14.98 -4.02 2.09
CA ASP A 32 -15.26 -2.67 2.59
C ASP A 32 -15.36 -2.68 4.12
N SER A 33 -16.03 -3.69 4.71
CA SER A 33 -16.12 -3.84 6.17
C SER A 33 -14.75 -4.12 6.81
N LEU A 34 -13.94 -5.01 6.19
CA LEU A 34 -12.59 -5.30 6.66
C LEU A 34 -11.69 -4.05 6.62
N TYR A 35 -11.80 -3.25 5.55
CA TYR A 35 -11.07 -2.00 5.40
C TYR A 35 -11.49 -0.97 6.47
N GLU A 36 -12.79 -0.79 6.67
CA GLU A 36 -13.30 0.15 7.69
C GLU A 36 -12.77 -0.21 9.08
N VAL A 37 -12.82 -1.48 9.46
CA VAL A 37 -12.33 -1.95 10.76
C VAL A 37 -10.80 -1.79 10.86
N ASP A 38 -10.05 -2.07 9.78
CA ASP A 38 -8.60 -1.90 9.71
C ASP A 38 -8.17 -0.44 9.91
N GLN A 39 -8.84 0.51 9.26
CA GLN A 39 -8.45 1.92 9.27
C GLN A 39 -8.97 2.67 10.51
N ARG A 40 -10.10 2.29 11.08
CA ARG A 40 -10.77 2.99 12.19
C ARG A 40 -9.84 3.38 13.32
N TYR A 41 -9.09 2.42 13.87
CA TYR A 41 -8.21 2.67 15.02
C TYR A 41 -6.91 3.35 14.62
N ARG A 42 -6.48 3.22 13.37
CA ARG A 42 -5.32 3.93 12.82
C ARG A 42 -5.64 5.42 12.64
N ASP A 43 -6.83 5.74 12.19
CA ASP A 43 -7.30 7.11 12.07
C ASP A 43 -7.48 7.78 13.45
N MET A 44 -7.99 7.03 14.44
CA MET A 44 -8.05 7.49 15.82
C MET A 44 -6.66 7.76 16.38
N LEU A 45 -5.69 6.85 16.16
CA LEU A 45 -4.30 7.02 16.60
C LEU A 45 -3.64 8.23 15.93
N PHE A 46 -3.87 8.42 14.64
CA PHE A 46 -3.38 9.59 13.89
C PHE A 46 -3.98 10.88 14.43
N SER A 47 -5.29 10.91 14.68
CA SER A 47 -5.99 12.05 15.28
C SER A 47 -5.45 12.38 16.66
N LEU A 48 -5.19 11.38 17.50
CA LEU A 48 -4.60 11.54 18.82
C LEU A 48 -3.19 12.14 18.76
N ARG A 49 -2.34 11.66 17.83
CA ARG A 49 -0.99 12.21 17.63
C ARG A 49 -1.00 13.69 17.22
N LEU A 50 -2.05 14.13 16.52
CA LEU A 50 -2.24 15.53 16.15
C LEU A 50 -2.98 16.34 17.24
N ASN A 51 -3.18 15.74 18.43
CA ASN A 51 -3.96 16.33 19.53
C ASN A 51 -5.36 16.80 19.12
N ARG A 52 -6.00 16.05 18.20
CA ARG A 52 -7.37 16.35 17.72
C ARG A 52 -8.38 15.55 18.54
N ASN A 53 -9.26 16.27 19.23
CA ASN A 53 -10.41 15.73 19.96
C ASN A 53 -10.13 14.55 20.90
N PRO A 54 -9.10 14.56 21.77
CA PRO A 54 -8.80 13.44 22.67
C PRO A 54 -9.97 13.11 23.61
N ASP A 55 -10.72 14.11 24.07
CA ASP A 55 -11.90 13.91 24.92
C ASP A 55 -13.02 13.17 24.20
N SER A 56 -13.31 13.55 22.97
CA SER A 56 -14.32 12.89 22.14
C SER A 56 -13.92 11.44 21.81
N LEU A 57 -12.64 11.20 21.53
CA LEU A 57 -12.13 9.84 21.29
C LEU A 57 -12.21 8.96 22.56
N ALA A 58 -11.85 9.49 23.72
CA ALA A 58 -11.96 8.79 24.99
C ALA A 58 -13.41 8.41 25.31
N ALA A 59 -14.32 9.37 25.17
CA ALA A 59 -15.76 9.15 25.34
C ALA A 59 -16.31 8.09 24.38
N ALA A 60 -15.93 8.16 23.07
CA ALA A 60 -16.36 7.19 22.07
C ALA A 60 -15.86 5.76 22.35
N LEU A 61 -14.73 5.61 23.04
CA LEU A 61 -14.17 4.32 23.42
C LEU A 61 -14.58 3.88 24.85
N GLY A 62 -15.20 4.76 25.64
CA GLY A 62 -15.58 4.49 27.03
C GLY A 62 -14.38 4.31 27.96
N VAL A 63 -13.33 5.13 27.77
CA VAL A 63 -12.07 5.04 28.55
C VAL A 63 -11.67 6.44 29.04
N SER A 64 -10.72 6.51 29.99
CA SER A 64 -10.10 7.77 30.38
C SER A 64 -9.11 8.28 29.32
N LYS A 65 -8.70 9.56 29.43
CA LYS A 65 -7.67 10.12 28.51
C LYS A 65 -6.33 9.42 28.64
N GLU A 66 -5.97 9.05 29.87
CA GLU A 66 -4.72 8.35 30.20
C GLU A 66 -4.68 6.97 29.54
N GLU A 67 -5.83 6.29 29.47
CA GLU A 67 -5.98 4.97 28.86
C GLU A 67 -6.17 5.01 27.34
N LEU A 68 -6.47 6.17 26.77
CA LEU A 68 -6.90 6.31 25.37
C LEU A 68 -5.91 5.69 24.37
N ASN A 69 -4.62 5.99 24.52
CA ASN A 69 -3.60 5.47 23.59
C ASN A 69 -3.51 3.94 23.67
N SER A 70 -3.47 3.37 24.87
CA SER A 70 -3.41 1.91 25.08
C SER A 70 -4.67 1.20 24.60
N ALA A 71 -5.85 1.83 24.80
CA ALA A 71 -7.13 1.31 24.34
C ALA A 71 -7.20 1.27 22.79
N ILE A 72 -6.77 2.34 22.10
CA ILE A 72 -6.70 2.38 20.62
C ILE A 72 -5.74 1.31 20.11
N MET A 73 -4.52 1.23 20.67
CA MET A 73 -3.52 0.24 20.28
C MET A 73 -4.01 -1.20 20.48
N GLY A 74 -4.62 -1.49 21.63
CA GLY A 74 -5.16 -2.82 21.93
C GLY A 74 -6.31 -3.22 20.98
N ARG A 75 -7.19 -2.28 20.60
CA ARG A 75 -8.26 -2.53 19.63
C ARG A 75 -7.71 -2.71 18.21
N MET A 76 -6.69 -1.93 17.82
CA MET A 76 -6.01 -2.06 16.54
C MET A 76 -5.37 -3.46 16.40
N ILE A 77 -4.63 -3.92 17.41
CA ILE A 77 -4.02 -5.25 17.39
C ILE A 77 -5.08 -6.36 17.27
N ARG A 78 -6.19 -6.24 18.00
CA ARG A 78 -7.29 -7.21 17.88
C ARG A 78 -7.94 -7.20 16.50
N SER A 79 -8.12 -6.02 15.90
CA SER A 79 -8.65 -5.88 14.53
C SER A 79 -7.71 -6.55 13.52
N ASP A 80 -6.42 -6.32 13.63
CA ASP A 80 -5.41 -6.93 12.74
C ASP A 80 -5.44 -8.47 12.87
N ALA A 81 -5.50 -8.99 14.08
CA ALA A 81 -5.59 -10.44 14.34
C ALA A 81 -6.87 -11.08 13.77
N THR A 82 -7.98 -10.34 13.70
CA THR A 82 -9.26 -10.82 13.15
C THR A 82 -9.30 -10.67 11.63
N ASN A 83 -8.82 -9.56 11.08
CA ASN A 83 -8.89 -9.25 9.65
C ASN A 83 -7.93 -10.11 8.83
N LEU A 84 -6.74 -10.38 9.35
CA LEU A 84 -5.69 -11.07 8.61
C LEU A 84 -6.10 -12.46 8.11
N PRO A 85 -6.62 -13.40 8.94
CA PRO A 85 -7.03 -14.72 8.46
C PRO A 85 -8.14 -14.62 7.41
N ARG A 86 -9.00 -13.62 7.53
CA ARG A 86 -10.12 -13.41 6.61
C ARG A 86 -9.62 -12.96 5.24
N VAL A 87 -8.70 -12.00 5.20
CA VAL A 87 -8.06 -11.54 3.95
C VAL A 87 -7.23 -12.67 3.33
N GLN A 88 -6.51 -13.46 4.12
CA GLN A 88 -5.79 -14.63 3.61
C GLN A 88 -6.70 -15.65 2.96
N ALA A 89 -7.88 -15.92 3.53
CA ALA A 89 -8.89 -16.80 2.95
C ALA A 89 -9.41 -16.24 1.61
N ILE A 90 -9.68 -14.95 1.52
CA ILE A 90 -10.08 -14.26 0.30
C ILE A 90 -8.99 -14.38 -0.78
N LEU A 91 -7.74 -14.08 -0.44
CA LEU A 91 -6.61 -14.18 -1.37
C LEU A 91 -6.39 -15.63 -1.87
N LYS A 92 -6.60 -16.61 -1.00
CA LYS A 92 -6.52 -18.04 -1.37
C LYS A 92 -7.64 -18.44 -2.33
N GLN A 93 -8.86 -17.95 -2.11
CA GLN A 93 -10.06 -18.35 -2.89
C GLN A 93 -10.16 -17.64 -4.24
N TYR A 94 -9.84 -16.35 -4.28
CA TYR A 94 -10.11 -15.48 -5.45
C TYR A 94 -8.83 -14.96 -6.15
N GLY A 95 -7.65 -15.22 -5.60
CA GLY A 95 -6.46 -14.47 -5.96
C GLY A 95 -6.56 -13.04 -5.40
N TYR A 96 -5.85 -12.09 -6.03
CA TYR A 96 -5.99 -10.68 -5.63
C TYR A 96 -7.38 -10.15 -6.01
N PRO A 97 -8.19 -9.64 -5.06
CA PRO A 97 -9.54 -9.11 -5.35
C PRO A 97 -9.43 -7.71 -5.97
N GLY A 98 -9.10 -7.69 -7.25
CA GLY A 98 -8.78 -6.48 -8.01
C GLY A 98 -9.99 -5.65 -8.40
N LYS A 99 -9.70 -4.55 -9.10
CA LYS A 99 -10.68 -3.55 -9.54
C LYS A 99 -11.79 -4.15 -10.39
N SER A 100 -11.49 -5.12 -11.24
CA SER A 100 -12.49 -5.78 -12.08
C SER A 100 -13.48 -6.63 -11.27
N LEU A 101 -13.03 -7.21 -10.14
CA LEU A 101 -13.82 -8.09 -9.30
C LEU A 101 -14.67 -7.35 -8.27
N VAL A 102 -14.12 -6.30 -7.63
CA VAL A 102 -14.77 -5.61 -6.50
C VAL A 102 -14.93 -4.11 -6.67
N GLY A 103 -14.35 -3.53 -7.73
CA GLY A 103 -14.35 -2.09 -7.97
C GLY A 103 -13.31 -1.34 -7.13
N ALA A 104 -13.14 -0.04 -7.45
CA ALA A 104 -12.32 0.87 -6.65
C ALA A 104 -13.23 1.68 -5.71
N PRO A 105 -12.77 2.08 -4.50
CA PRO A 105 -11.45 1.80 -3.91
C PRO A 105 -11.35 0.45 -3.19
N THR A 106 -12.38 -0.38 -3.18
CA THR A 106 -12.44 -1.67 -2.46
C THR A 106 -11.28 -2.60 -2.81
N ASN A 107 -10.77 -2.53 -4.05
CA ASN A 107 -9.62 -3.30 -4.50
C ASN A 107 -8.30 -2.98 -3.76
N GLU A 108 -8.25 -1.96 -2.91
CA GLU A 108 -7.09 -1.63 -2.07
C GLU A 108 -7.16 -2.31 -0.69
N ALA A 109 -8.33 -2.83 -0.27
CA ALA A 109 -8.59 -3.31 1.09
C ALA A 109 -7.64 -4.46 1.52
N ALA A 110 -7.46 -5.47 0.67
CA ALA A 110 -6.58 -6.60 0.98
C ALA A 110 -5.12 -6.15 1.17
N TRP A 111 -4.65 -5.19 0.37
CA TRP A 111 -3.33 -4.62 0.52
C TRP A 111 -3.17 -3.92 1.88
N HIS A 112 -4.17 -3.13 2.30
CA HIS A 112 -4.14 -2.43 3.59
C HIS A 112 -3.97 -3.37 4.77
N VAL A 113 -4.63 -4.53 4.78
CA VAL A 113 -4.50 -5.52 5.85
C VAL A 113 -3.14 -6.21 5.81
N ILE A 114 -2.71 -6.70 4.66
CA ILE A 114 -1.45 -7.47 4.52
C ILE A 114 -0.21 -6.63 4.88
N GLN A 115 -0.20 -5.33 4.54
CA GLN A 115 0.95 -4.46 4.80
C GLN A 115 1.30 -4.32 6.30
N HIS A 116 0.34 -4.61 7.20
CA HIS A 116 0.56 -4.52 8.64
C HIS A 116 1.24 -5.75 9.24
N THR A 117 1.45 -6.78 8.43
CA THR A 117 2.17 -8.01 8.82
C THR A 117 3.41 -8.19 7.94
N PRO A 118 4.53 -7.52 8.27
CA PRO A 118 5.73 -7.52 7.41
C PRO A 118 6.25 -8.91 7.04
N ALA A 119 6.13 -9.88 7.95
CA ALA A 119 6.54 -11.28 7.72
C ALA A 119 5.80 -11.96 6.55
N LEU A 120 4.60 -11.46 6.16
CA LEU A 120 3.81 -12.00 5.07
C LEU A 120 4.04 -11.27 3.74
N ILE A 121 4.71 -10.13 3.74
CA ILE A 121 4.95 -9.36 2.52
C ILE A 121 5.63 -10.21 1.44
N PRO A 122 6.72 -10.96 1.72
CA PRO A 122 7.38 -11.77 0.70
C PRO A 122 6.44 -12.79 0.03
N GLN A 123 5.50 -13.35 0.77
CA GLN A 123 4.52 -14.32 0.26
C GLN A 123 3.53 -13.69 -0.72
N TYR A 124 3.05 -12.48 -0.44
CA TYR A 124 1.98 -11.85 -1.22
C TYR A 124 2.46 -10.83 -2.24
N LEU A 125 3.72 -10.36 -2.14
CA LEU A 125 4.26 -9.35 -3.04
C LEU A 125 4.22 -9.77 -4.53
N PRO A 126 4.51 -11.03 -4.93
CA PRO A 126 4.39 -11.45 -6.33
C PRO A 126 2.95 -11.34 -6.87
N MET A 127 1.95 -11.72 -6.08
CA MET A 127 0.53 -11.59 -6.43
C MET A 127 0.13 -10.13 -6.61
N MET A 128 0.57 -9.26 -5.69
CA MET A 128 0.29 -7.81 -5.75
C MET A 128 1.02 -7.13 -6.90
N LYS A 129 2.22 -7.62 -7.27
CA LYS A 129 2.93 -7.17 -8.47
C LYS A 129 2.08 -7.41 -9.71
N THR A 130 1.63 -8.65 -9.91
CA THR A 130 0.78 -9.02 -11.05
C THR A 130 -0.48 -8.18 -11.08
N ALA A 131 -1.16 -8.01 -9.94
CA ALA A 131 -2.37 -7.17 -9.85
C ALA A 131 -2.09 -5.70 -10.21
N ALA A 132 -0.94 -5.16 -9.81
CA ALA A 132 -0.55 -3.79 -10.13
C ALA A 132 -0.19 -3.61 -11.62
N GLU A 133 0.52 -4.58 -12.21
CA GLU A 133 0.90 -4.56 -13.63
C GLU A 133 -0.31 -4.70 -14.57
N THR A 134 -1.38 -5.36 -14.11
CA THR A 134 -2.65 -5.52 -14.85
C THR A 134 -3.69 -4.43 -14.55
N GLY A 135 -3.37 -3.45 -13.70
CA GLY A 135 -4.28 -2.35 -13.34
C GLY A 135 -5.37 -2.72 -12.33
N GLU A 136 -5.29 -3.92 -11.75
CA GLU A 136 -6.22 -4.42 -10.72
C GLU A 136 -5.94 -3.82 -9.33
N LEU A 137 -4.70 -3.41 -9.06
CA LEU A 137 -4.24 -2.68 -7.88
C LEU A 137 -3.50 -1.40 -8.33
N PRO A 138 -3.68 -0.24 -7.69
CA PRO A 138 -2.85 0.93 -7.98
C PRO A 138 -1.36 0.61 -7.79
N PHE A 139 -0.54 0.86 -8.82
CA PHE A 139 0.88 0.47 -8.81
C PHE A 139 1.67 1.10 -7.64
N ARG A 140 1.28 2.33 -7.19
CA ARG A 140 1.87 2.98 -6.01
C ARG A 140 1.78 2.14 -4.74
N LEU A 141 0.76 1.29 -4.61
CA LEU A 141 0.59 0.43 -3.42
C LEU A 141 1.56 -0.75 -3.47
N TYR A 142 1.70 -1.40 -4.62
CA TYR A 142 2.75 -2.40 -4.83
C TYR A 142 4.14 -1.80 -4.57
N ALA A 143 4.43 -0.62 -5.14
CA ALA A 143 5.69 0.10 -4.95
C ALA A 143 6.00 0.37 -3.46
N THR A 144 4.98 0.77 -2.69
CA THR A 144 5.11 0.98 -1.24
C THR A 144 5.44 -0.32 -0.49
N MET A 145 4.80 -1.43 -0.87
CA MET A 145 5.04 -2.73 -0.25
C MET A 145 6.42 -3.30 -0.61
N LEU A 146 6.85 -3.11 -1.85
CA LEU A 146 8.21 -3.47 -2.31
C LEU A 146 9.27 -2.72 -1.49
N ASP A 147 9.15 -1.40 -1.36
CA ASP A 147 10.09 -0.60 -0.56
C ASP A 147 10.13 -1.08 0.89
N ARG A 148 8.99 -1.43 1.47
CA ARG A 148 8.90 -1.98 2.84
C ARG A 148 9.65 -3.30 2.96
N GLN A 149 9.48 -4.22 2.02
CA GLN A 149 10.24 -5.48 2.00
C GLN A 149 11.74 -5.21 1.90
N LEU A 150 12.15 -4.37 0.95
CA LEU A 150 13.57 -4.05 0.75
C LEU A 150 14.20 -3.45 2.02
N MET A 151 13.49 -2.54 2.70
CA MET A 151 13.96 -1.97 3.96
C MET A 151 14.11 -3.05 5.06
N PHE A 152 13.16 -3.99 5.21
CA PHE A 152 13.28 -5.09 6.17
C PHE A 152 14.41 -6.07 5.83
N GLU A 153 14.75 -6.20 4.54
CA GLU A 153 15.91 -6.96 4.08
C GLU A 153 17.24 -6.19 4.17
N ASN A 154 17.24 -4.97 4.76
CA ASN A 154 18.37 -4.04 4.79
C ASN A 154 18.92 -3.72 3.40
N LYS A 155 18.06 -3.64 2.39
CA LYS A 155 18.37 -3.23 1.02
C LYS A 155 17.85 -1.83 0.76
N GLU A 156 18.48 -1.14 -0.20
CA GLU A 156 18.00 0.16 -0.66
C GLU A 156 16.60 0.04 -1.28
N GLN A 157 15.71 0.94 -0.89
CA GLN A 157 14.37 1.03 -1.47
C GLN A 157 14.40 1.69 -2.86
N VAL A 158 13.33 1.54 -3.63
CA VAL A 158 13.25 2.02 -5.03
C VAL A 158 12.55 3.37 -5.13
N TYR A 159 11.50 3.57 -4.34
CA TYR A 159 10.59 4.71 -4.49
C TYR A 159 10.66 5.73 -3.34
N GLY A 160 11.43 5.47 -2.29
CA GLY A 160 11.56 6.39 -1.15
C GLY A 160 10.27 6.52 -0.33
N THR A 161 9.55 5.42 -0.14
CA THR A 161 8.27 5.43 0.59
C THR A 161 8.43 5.13 2.08
N GLN A 162 9.55 4.52 2.48
CA GLN A 162 9.77 4.05 3.85
C GLN A 162 10.78 4.95 4.58
N ALA A 163 10.49 5.14 5.86
CA ALA A 163 11.35 5.87 6.79
C ALA A 163 11.63 5.02 8.03
N ARG A 164 12.73 5.30 8.74
CA ARG A 164 13.14 4.63 9.97
C ARG A 164 13.63 5.66 10.99
N ASN A 165 13.44 5.38 12.27
CA ASN A 165 14.03 6.20 13.34
C ASN A 165 15.51 5.83 13.52
N ASP A 166 16.33 6.86 13.74
CA ASP A 166 17.64 6.69 14.37
C ASP A 166 17.49 6.49 15.89
N ASN A 167 18.59 6.31 16.60
CA ASN A 167 18.55 6.07 18.04
C ASN A 167 18.20 7.32 18.88
N ASN A 168 18.22 8.49 18.26
CA ASN A 168 17.72 9.73 18.86
C ASN A 168 16.22 9.94 18.56
N ASN A 169 15.56 8.89 18.08
CA ASN A 169 14.14 8.89 17.69
C ASN A 169 13.82 9.88 16.56
N LYS A 170 14.83 10.24 15.75
CA LYS A 170 14.71 11.13 14.60
C LYS A 170 14.44 10.33 13.34
N LEU A 171 13.33 10.62 12.68
CA LEU A 171 12.91 9.91 11.48
C LEU A 171 13.70 10.37 10.25
N PHE A 172 14.20 9.42 9.47
CA PHE A 172 14.89 9.65 8.19
C PHE A 172 14.35 8.72 7.10
N ILE A 173 14.43 9.15 5.85
CA ILE A 173 14.07 8.29 4.71
C ILE A 173 15.17 7.24 4.52
N TRP A 174 14.76 5.97 4.45
CA TRP A 174 15.67 4.84 4.22
C TRP A 174 16.44 5.01 2.91
N PRO A 175 17.70 4.53 2.77
CA PRO A 175 18.50 4.63 1.56
C PRO A 175 17.77 4.22 0.28
N ILE A 176 17.98 4.96 -0.81
CA ILE A 176 17.26 4.82 -2.07
C ILE A 176 18.22 4.50 -3.21
N GLN A 177 17.89 3.51 -4.03
CA GLN A 177 18.60 3.18 -5.27
C GLN A 177 18.54 4.37 -6.24
N ASN A 178 19.68 4.78 -6.80
CA ASN A 178 19.75 5.89 -7.76
C ASN A 178 18.87 7.09 -7.35
N PRO A 179 19.18 7.77 -6.25
CA PRO A 179 18.31 8.81 -5.67
C PRO A 179 18.05 9.98 -6.61
N ALA A 180 18.96 10.27 -7.55
CA ALA A 180 18.74 11.31 -8.57
C ALA A 180 17.53 11.06 -9.48
N GLN A 181 17.13 9.81 -9.65
CA GLN A 181 16.00 9.42 -10.50
C GLN A 181 14.73 9.04 -9.72
N VAL A 182 14.75 9.13 -8.40
CA VAL A 182 13.64 8.66 -7.55
C VAL A 182 12.32 9.33 -7.89
N ASN A 183 12.31 10.64 -8.11
CA ASN A 183 11.08 11.39 -8.39
C ASN A 183 10.49 11.05 -9.76
N GLN A 184 11.32 10.70 -10.75
CA GLN A 184 10.84 10.18 -12.03
C GLN A 184 10.17 8.82 -11.84
N ARG A 185 10.81 7.88 -11.10
CA ARG A 185 10.22 6.56 -10.80
C ARG A 185 8.91 6.69 -10.02
N ARG A 186 8.84 7.60 -9.04
CA ARG A 186 7.62 7.89 -8.28
C ARG A 186 6.49 8.35 -9.19
N LYS A 187 6.74 9.29 -10.09
CA LYS A 187 5.74 9.75 -11.06
C LYS A 187 5.24 8.59 -11.95
N GLN A 188 6.13 7.75 -12.45
CA GLN A 188 5.79 6.58 -13.25
C GLN A 188 4.96 5.55 -12.46
N ALA A 189 5.23 5.40 -11.17
CA ALA A 189 4.49 4.52 -10.27
C ALA A 189 3.13 5.10 -9.79
N GLY A 190 2.76 6.32 -10.22
CA GLY A 190 1.49 6.97 -9.86
C GLY A 190 1.50 7.68 -8.51
N PHE A 191 2.67 7.98 -7.94
CA PHE A 191 2.74 8.87 -6.77
C PHE A 191 2.55 10.33 -7.20
N THR A 192 1.77 11.06 -6.44
CA THR A 192 1.49 12.49 -6.65
C THR A 192 2.48 13.42 -5.94
N THR A 193 3.35 12.87 -5.09
CA THR A 193 4.33 13.62 -4.29
C THR A 193 5.75 13.21 -4.64
N THR A 194 6.69 14.17 -4.54
CA THR A 194 8.13 13.88 -4.60
C THR A 194 8.60 13.16 -3.32
N VAL A 195 9.82 12.65 -3.31
CA VAL A 195 10.38 12.02 -2.10
C VAL A 195 10.56 13.04 -0.97
N GLU A 196 10.91 14.28 -1.29
CA GLU A 196 11.05 15.37 -0.33
C GLU A 196 9.70 15.70 0.33
N GLN A 197 8.64 15.79 -0.48
CA GLN A 197 7.27 16.01 0.01
C GLN A 197 6.78 14.83 0.84
N ASN A 198 7.12 13.59 0.46
CA ASN A 198 6.80 12.41 1.25
C ASN A 198 7.53 12.42 2.60
N ALA A 199 8.82 12.78 2.61
CA ALA A 199 9.58 12.92 3.85
C ALA A 199 8.95 13.97 4.79
N ALA A 200 8.63 15.15 4.26
CA ALA A 200 7.95 16.20 5.04
C ALA A 200 6.61 15.72 5.62
N ARG A 201 5.79 15.00 4.83
CA ARG A 201 4.53 14.40 5.30
C ARG A 201 4.72 13.39 6.43
N LEU A 202 5.81 12.64 6.40
CA LEU A 202 6.17 11.67 7.44
C LEU A 202 6.80 12.32 8.68
N GLY A 203 7.16 13.61 8.62
CA GLY A 203 7.97 14.27 9.64
C GLY A 203 9.44 13.83 9.63
N ALA A 204 9.90 13.27 8.51
CA ALA A 204 11.26 12.80 8.32
C ALA A 204 12.15 13.85 7.66
N SER A 205 13.45 13.85 7.97
CA SER A 205 14.42 14.55 7.15
C SER A 205 14.75 13.73 5.90
N TYR A 206 14.83 14.40 4.74
CA TYR A 206 15.36 13.79 3.53
C TYR A 206 16.79 14.25 3.27
N LYS A 207 17.67 13.27 3.27
CA LYS A 207 19.05 13.38 2.79
C LYS A 207 19.33 12.15 1.96
N VAL A 208 20.18 12.27 0.95
CA VAL A 208 20.69 11.10 0.24
C VAL A 208 21.64 10.37 1.20
N LEU A 209 21.23 9.16 1.59
CA LEU A 209 21.97 8.29 2.48
C LEU A 209 22.28 6.98 1.76
N THR A 210 23.41 6.37 2.11
CA THR A 210 23.79 5.02 1.73
C THR A 210 23.48 4.03 2.87
N LEU A 211 23.51 2.74 2.60
CA LEU A 211 23.40 1.72 3.65
C LEU A 211 24.57 1.77 4.64
N GLU A 212 25.74 2.21 4.19
CA GLU A 212 26.92 2.40 5.04
C GLU A 212 26.74 3.58 6.01
N ASP A 213 26.17 4.70 5.52
CA ASP A 213 25.82 5.83 6.38
C ASP A 213 24.89 5.38 7.51
N VAL A 214 23.87 4.56 7.19
CA VAL A 214 22.93 4.05 8.19
C VAL A 214 23.60 3.08 9.17
N ALA A 215 24.51 2.24 8.70
CA ALA A 215 25.25 1.30 9.55
C ALA A 215 26.16 2.00 10.57
N THR A 216 26.65 3.20 10.24
CA THR A 216 27.54 4.02 11.09
C THR A 216 26.80 5.04 11.95
N MET A 217 25.47 5.15 11.83
CA MET A 217 24.67 6.00 12.73
C MET A 217 24.85 5.58 14.18
N PRO A 218 24.92 6.53 15.13
CA PRO A 218 25.00 6.19 16.56
C PRO A 218 23.93 5.20 16.95
N LYS A 219 24.36 4.11 17.64
CA LYS A 219 23.45 3.08 18.16
C LYS A 219 22.84 3.52 19.47
#